data_a97200a9c52ff0340339274d7da973ec
#
_entry.id   a97200a9c52ff0340339274d7da973ec
#
_cell.length_a   1.000
_cell.length_b   1.000
_cell.length_c   1.000
_cell.angle_alpha   90.00
_cell.angle_beta   90.00
_cell.angle_gamma   90.00
#
_symmetry.space_group_name_H-M   'P 1'
#
loop_
_entity.id
_entity.type
_entity.pdbx_description
1 polymer ?
#
loop_
_entity_poly.entity_id
_entity_poly.type
_entity_poly.pdbx_seq_one_letter_code
_entity_poly.pdbx_strand_id
1 'polypeptide(L)'
;MSELIYRACPSQEFLREYADMVEQTAAFMASFVNYDSDNDRYIIQGACAANESYNEETTLNPAFEMAYWHFGLSIAQKWRERLGLQRHAEWDEILAKLAPLTSSPDGIYLPAEKGRGIPDFVNGIPAEKLPEMPAGGYINGQRPKETGSSVSSSEGGKSKRKHDPFYVTGTSSENLLAYGMLPESRLIDQEKMQKTLVRAAQNWNWSGGSWSWNYPTLAMNATRLLQPEVALRAITMDNREDLLLPSGNNYRSTRLRSYLPGNGGLLLAVSMMCAGWDGCSVSNPGFPKDGKWNVRWEGLHPMP
;
A
#
# COMPACT_ATOMS: atom_id res chain seq x y z
N MET A 1 -11.30 -8.38 8.15
CA MET A 1 -11.05 -9.58 8.99
C MET A 1 -12.08 -10.69 8.71
N SER A 2 -13.40 -10.44 8.83
CA SER A 2 -14.44 -11.46 8.62
C SER A 2 -14.36 -12.17 7.26
N GLU A 3 -14.08 -11.44 6.18
CA GLU A 3 -13.84 -12.03 4.87
C GLU A 3 -12.67 -13.04 4.86
N LEU A 4 -11.57 -12.71 5.51
CA LEU A 4 -10.40 -13.60 5.57
C LEU A 4 -10.70 -14.89 6.35
N ILE A 5 -11.44 -14.79 7.45
CA ILE A 5 -11.86 -15.94 8.24
C ILE A 5 -12.83 -16.81 7.43
N TYR A 6 -13.84 -16.19 6.78
CA TYR A 6 -14.76 -16.89 5.91
C TYR A 6 -14.03 -17.65 4.79
N ARG A 7 -13.05 -17.03 4.16
CA ARG A 7 -12.28 -17.65 3.07
C ARG A 7 -11.47 -18.86 3.55
N ALA A 8 -10.92 -18.80 4.77
CA ALA A 8 -10.19 -19.92 5.35
C ALA A 8 -11.12 -21.07 5.75
N CYS A 9 -12.34 -20.78 6.18
CA CYS A 9 -13.34 -21.77 6.63
C CYS A 9 -14.75 -21.33 6.23
N PRO A 10 -15.16 -21.51 4.96
CA PRO A 10 -16.48 -21.08 4.47
C PRO A 10 -17.62 -21.80 5.21
N SER A 11 -18.53 -21.04 5.81
CA SER A 11 -19.74 -21.59 6.43
C SER A 11 -20.91 -20.61 6.34
N GLN A 12 -22.12 -21.14 6.15
CA GLN A 12 -23.35 -20.34 6.15
C GLN A 12 -23.68 -19.80 7.54
N GLU A 13 -23.29 -20.51 8.58
CA GLU A 13 -23.46 -20.07 9.96
C GLU A 13 -22.62 -18.82 10.23
N PHE A 14 -21.32 -18.85 9.87
CA PHE A 14 -20.42 -17.71 9.99
C PHE A 14 -20.90 -16.49 9.20
N LEU A 15 -21.40 -16.70 7.96
CA LEU A 15 -21.96 -15.60 7.18
C LEU A 15 -23.14 -14.93 7.88
N ARG A 16 -24.07 -15.71 8.46
CA ARG A 16 -25.23 -15.15 9.16
C ARG A 16 -24.84 -14.46 10.47
N GLU A 17 -23.91 -15.05 11.20
CA GLU A 17 -23.42 -14.49 12.48
C GLU A 17 -22.80 -13.10 12.30
N TYR A 18 -22.01 -12.92 11.23
CA TYR A 18 -21.29 -11.67 10.99
C TYR A 18 -21.93 -10.75 9.94
N ALA A 19 -23.11 -11.13 9.40
CA ALA A 19 -23.80 -10.38 8.36
C ALA A 19 -24.06 -8.93 8.76
N ASP A 20 -24.64 -8.73 9.96
CA ASP A 20 -24.99 -7.40 10.44
C ASP A 20 -23.74 -6.50 10.59
N MET A 21 -22.66 -7.04 11.14
CA MET A 21 -21.41 -6.28 11.28
C MET A 21 -20.84 -5.84 9.91
N VAL A 22 -20.89 -6.72 8.90
CA VAL A 22 -20.43 -6.39 7.55
C VAL A 22 -21.34 -5.35 6.90
N GLU A 23 -22.67 -5.51 7.04
CA GLU A 23 -23.69 -4.60 6.53
C GLU A 23 -23.55 -3.19 7.16
N GLN A 24 -23.44 -3.09 8.49
CA GLN A 24 -23.28 -1.81 9.19
C GLN A 24 -21.95 -1.13 8.86
N THR A 25 -20.88 -1.91 8.69
CA THR A 25 -19.60 -1.38 8.23
C THR A 25 -19.72 -0.77 6.83
N ALA A 26 -20.38 -1.46 5.91
CA ALA A 26 -20.59 -0.95 4.56
C ALA A 26 -21.53 0.27 4.53
N ALA A 27 -22.58 0.28 5.35
CA ALA A 27 -23.45 1.43 5.49
C ALA A 27 -22.69 2.65 6.01
N PHE A 28 -21.80 2.48 7.00
CA PHE A 28 -20.90 3.53 7.45
C PHE A 28 -20.00 4.02 6.31
N MET A 29 -19.36 3.09 5.57
CA MET A 29 -18.49 3.47 4.45
C MET A 29 -19.25 4.24 3.37
N ALA A 30 -20.48 3.83 3.06
CA ALA A 30 -21.34 4.52 2.09
C ALA A 30 -21.76 5.92 2.58
N SER A 31 -22.07 6.07 3.86
CA SER A 31 -22.44 7.36 4.44
C SER A 31 -21.26 8.36 4.59
N PHE A 32 -20.03 7.85 4.57
CA PHE A 32 -18.83 8.66 4.77
C PHE A 32 -18.36 9.36 3.49
N VAL A 33 -18.63 8.78 2.32
CA VAL A 33 -18.22 9.39 1.05
C VAL A 33 -19.13 10.56 0.69
N ASN A 34 -18.56 11.58 0.05
CA ASN A 34 -19.29 12.73 -0.43
C ASN A 34 -19.38 12.70 -1.96
N TYR A 35 -20.54 13.08 -2.51
CA TYR A 35 -20.70 13.18 -3.96
C TYR A 35 -20.20 14.53 -4.47
N ASP A 36 -19.19 14.51 -5.32
CA ASP A 36 -18.62 15.65 -6.05
C ASP A 36 -19.39 15.79 -7.37
N SER A 37 -20.42 16.63 -7.39
CA SER A 37 -21.32 16.82 -8.53
C SER A 37 -20.63 17.44 -9.75
N ASP A 38 -19.57 18.22 -9.53
CA ASP A 38 -18.84 18.89 -10.61
C ASP A 38 -18.04 17.91 -11.46
N ASN A 39 -17.65 16.79 -10.85
CA ASN A 39 -16.83 15.74 -11.50
C ASN A 39 -17.55 14.39 -11.60
N ASP A 40 -18.83 14.29 -11.22
CA ASP A 40 -19.64 13.06 -11.20
C ASP A 40 -18.90 11.88 -10.52
N ARG A 41 -18.43 12.09 -9.30
CA ARG A 41 -17.65 11.09 -8.56
C ARG A 41 -17.91 11.15 -7.06
N TYR A 42 -17.67 10.05 -6.36
CA TYR A 42 -17.60 10.01 -4.90
C TYR A 42 -16.17 10.24 -4.42
N ILE A 43 -16.03 11.04 -3.37
CA ILE A 43 -14.74 11.43 -2.77
C ILE A 43 -14.70 11.10 -1.29
N ILE A 44 -13.51 10.90 -0.76
CA ILE A 44 -13.23 10.78 0.68
C ILE A 44 -12.56 12.06 1.14
N GLN A 45 -13.25 12.79 2.02
CA GLN A 45 -12.78 14.01 2.65
C GLN A 45 -13.03 13.93 4.16
N GLY A 46 -12.15 14.51 4.96
CA GLY A 46 -12.31 14.49 6.41
C GLY A 46 -11.86 13.18 7.08
N ALA A 47 -11.16 12.32 6.36
CA ALA A 47 -10.61 11.10 6.93
C ALA A 47 -9.21 11.34 7.50
N CYS A 48 -8.95 10.80 8.69
CA CYS A 48 -7.59 10.50 9.10
C CYS A 48 -7.07 9.39 8.19
N ALA A 49 -6.13 9.71 7.31
CA ALA A 49 -5.47 8.73 6.48
C ALA A 49 -4.65 7.75 7.33
N ALA A 50 -4.29 6.61 6.75
CA ALA A 50 -3.44 5.59 7.41
C ALA A 50 -2.12 6.16 7.94
N ASN A 51 -1.70 7.31 7.45
CA ASN A 51 -0.56 8.07 7.94
C ASN A 51 -1.03 9.27 8.77
N GLU A 52 -0.69 9.27 10.04
CA GLU A 52 -0.95 10.36 11.00
C GLU A 52 -0.38 11.73 10.62
N SER A 53 0.45 11.80 9.57
CA SER A 53 0.96 13.07 9.04
C SER A 53 -0.05 13.80 8.14
N TYR A 54 -1.13 13.13 7.75
CA TYR A 54 -2.23 13.72 6.98
C TYR A 54 -3.29 14.25 7.93
N ASN A 55 -3.69 15.48 7.68
CA ASN A 55 -4.72 16.15 8.45
C ASN A 55 -6.08 15.95 7.77
N GLU A 56 -7.08 15.57 8.55
CA GLU A 56 -8.44 15.36 8.09
C GLU A 56 -9.07 16.59 7.42
N GLU A 57 -8.72 17.81 7.86
CA GLU A 57 -9.28 19.05 7.31
C GLU A 57 -8.77 19.35 5.88
N THR A 58 -7.59 18.86 5.54
CA THR A 58 -6.92 19.23 4.28
C THR A 58 -6.70 18.06 3.33
N THR A 59 -6.91 16.82 3.77
CA THR A 59 -6.67 15.62 2.95
C THR A 59 -7.90 15.25 2.14
N LEU A 60 -7.70 15.07 0.85
CA LEU A 60 -8.70 14.62 -0.11
C LEU A 60 -8.24 13.37 -0.82
N ASN A 61 -9.09 12.36 -0.88
CA ASN A 61 -8.89 11.11 -1.59
C ASN A 61 -7.53 10.46 -1.30
N PRO A 62 -7.24 10.12 -0.04
CA PRO A 62 -6.02 9.39 0.28
C PRO A 62 -6.05 8.00 -0.38
N ALA A 63 -4.93 7.61 -1.00
CA ALA A 63 -4.88 6.48 -1.94
C ALA A 63 -5.24 5.13 -1.31
N PHE A 64 -4.75 4.86 -0.10
CA PHE A 64 -5.05 3.62 0.60
C PHE A 64 -6.53 3.56 0.97
N GLU A 65 -7.08 4.61 1.53
CA GLU A 65 -8.48 4.69 1.94
C GLU A 65 -9.42 4.56 0.74
N MET A 66 -9.11 5.20 -0.38
CA MET A 66 -9.88 5.04 -1.62
C MET A 66 -9.94 3.56 -2.05
N ALA A 67 -8.79 2.89 -2.08
CA ALA A 67 -8.72 1.46 -2.40
C ALA A 67 -9.41 0.60 -1.35
N TYR A 68 -9.31 0.95 -0.06
CA TYR A 68 -9.95 0.23 1.04
C TYR A 68 -11.48 0.37 1.00
N TRP A 69 -12.02 1.54 0.68
CA TRP A 69 -13.46 1.75 0.48
C TRP A 69 -13.99 0.91 -0.68
N HIS A 70 -13.27 0.92 -1.81
CA HIS A 70 -13.63 0.06 -2.93
C HIS A 70 -13.63 -1.41 -2.52
N PHE A 71 -12.59 -1.87 -1.84
CA PHE A 71 -12.50 -3.25 -1.35
C PHE A 71 -13.61 -3.59 -0.36
N GLY A 72 -13.83 -2.76 0.67
CA GLY A 72 -14.82 -3.00 1.72
C GLY A 72 -16.24 -3.10 1.18
N LEU A 73 -16.66 -2.13 0.35
CA LEU A 73 -17.98 -2.16 -0.28
C LEU A 73 -18.13 -3.35 -1.25
N SER A 74 -17.09 -3.70 -1.99
CA SER A 74 -17.08 -4.88 -2.87
C SER A 74 -17.26 -6.19 -2.08
N ILE A 75 -16.61 -6.30 -0.93
CA ILE A 75 -16.77 -7.46 -0.04
C ILE A 75 -18.18 -7.51 0.55
N ALA A 76 -18.72 -6.38 0.99
CA ALA A 76 -20.09 -6.35 1.50
C ALA A 76 -21.11 -6.80 0.44
N GLN A 77 -20.96 -6.37 -0.81
CA GLN A 77 -21.79 -6.86 -1.91
C GLN A 77 -21.66 -8.37 -2.13
N LYS A 78 -20.44 -8.90 -2.09
CA LYS A 78 -20.22 -10.37 -2.17
C LYS A 78 -20.87 -11.12 -1.01
N TRP A 79 -20.87 -10.53 0.20
CA TRP A 79 -21.53 -11.13 1.35
C TRP A 79 -23.05 -11.17 1.18
N ARG A 80 -23.65 -10.08 0.64
CA ARG A 80 -25.08 -10.07 0.30
C ARG A 80 -25.42 -11.19 -0.70
N GLU A 81 -24.65 -11.33 -1.76
CA GLU A 81 -24.83 -12.40 -2.76
C GLU A 81 -24.72 -13.81 -2.14
N ARG A 82 -23.72 -14.04 -1.28
CA ARG A 82 -23.57 -15.33 -0.56
C ARG A 82 -24.73 -15.65 0.38
N LEU A 83 -25.39 -14.63 0.89
CA LEU A 83 -26.58 -14.74 1.73
C LEU A 83 -27.88 -14.84 0.91
N GLY A 84 -27.81 -14.81 -0.42
CA GLY A 84 -28.97 -14.80 -1.30
C GLY A 84 -29.71 -13.47 -1.35
N LEU A 85 -29.08 -12.39 -0.91
CA LEU A 85 -29.65 -11.05 -0.96
C LEU A 85 -29.25 -10.34 -2.27
N GLN A 86 -30.10 -9.43 -2.72
CA GLN A 86 -29.78 -8.56 -3.84
C GLN A 86 -28.65 -7.58 -3.45
N ARG A 87 -27.84 -7.19 -4.43
CA ARG A 87 -26.85 -6.14 -4.25
C ARG A 87 -27.52 -4.81 -3.86
N HIS A 88 -26.83 -4.02 -3.05
CA HIS A 88 -27.32 -2.70 -2.63
C HIS A 88 -27.02 -1.67 -3.73
N ALA A 89 -28.05 -1.06 -4.29
CA ALA A 89 -27.90 -0.17 -5.47
C ALA A 89 -26.99 1.05 -5.23
N GLU A 90 -27.14 1.69 -4.07
CA GLU A 90 -26.27 2.83 -3.69
C GLU A 90 -24.80 2.43 -3.59
N TRP A 91 -24.50 1.24 -3.02
CA TRP A 91 -23.11 0.80 -2.92
C TRP A 91 -22.52 0.45 -4.30
N ASP A 92 -23.33 -0.03 -5.22
CA ASP A 92 -22.90 -0.23 -6.60
C ASP A 92 -22.65 1.09 -7.32
N GLU A 93 -23.46 2.11 -7.08
CA GLU A 93 -23.21 3.46 -7.61
C GLU A 93 -21.92 4.04 -7.07
N ILE A 94 -21.70 3.96 -5.74
CA ILE A 94 -20.44 4.40 -5.12
C ILE A 94 -19.26 3.65 -5.72
N LEU A 95 -19.33 2.32 -5.81
CA LEU A 95 -18.28 1.50 -6.41
C LEU A 95 -17.97 1.89 -7.85
N ALA A 96 -18.99 2.24 -8.63
CA ALA A 96 -18.82 2.65 -10.02
C ALA A 96 -18.21 4.06 -10.16
N LYS A 97 -18.52 4.99 -9.23
CA LYS A 97 -18.17 6.40 -9.32
C LYS A 97 -17.12 6.85 -8.30
N LEU A 98 -16.58 5.96 -7.46
CA LEU A 98 -15.52 6.33 -6.53
C LEU A 98 -14.35 6.94 -7.32
N ALA A 99 -13.83 8.08 -6.87
CA ALA A 99 -12.77 8.80 -7.56
C ALA A 99 -11.53 7.90 -7.81
N PRO A 100 -10.87 8.01 -8.98
CA PRO A 100 -9.66 7.26 -9.26
C PRO A 100 -8.52 7.70 -8.34
N LEU A 101 -7.53 6.84 -8.15
CA LEU A 101 -6.30 7.24 -7.46
C LEU A 101 -5.56 8.31 -8.25
N THR A 102 -5.13 9.34 -7.56
CA THR A 102 -4.42 10.46 -8.17
C THR A 102 -3.00 10.07 -8.57
N SER A 103 -2.59 10.45 -9.75
CA SER A 103 -1.23 10.26 -10.25
C SER A 103 -0.62 11.58 -10.71
N SER A 104 0.70 11.67 -10.62
CA SER A 104 1.48 12.74 -11.24
C SER A 104 1.42 12.66 -12.77
N PRO A 105 1.83 13.73 -13.49
CA PRO A 105 1.84 13.73 -14.97
C PRO A 105 2.69 12.62 -15.61
N ASP A 106 3.72 12.15 -14.93
CA ASP A 106 4.57 11.02 -15.36
C ASP A 106 3.99 9.66 -14.97
N GLY A 107 2.80 9.63 -14.37
CA GLY A 107 2.04 8.41 -14.10
C GLY A 107 2.46 7.71 -12.81
N ILE A 108 2.97 8.42 -11.82
CA ILE A 108 3.28 7.87 -10.50
C ILE A 108 2.11 8.19 -9.56
N TYR A 109 1.59 7.19 -8.87
CA TYR A 109 0.53 7.40 -7.89
C TYR A 109 1.01 8.22 -6.70
N LEU A 110 0.17 9.16 -6.31
CA LEU A 110 0.38 10.02 -5.14
C LEU A 110 -0.30 9.45 -3.90
N PRO A 111 0.16 9.81 -2.71
CA PRO A 111 -0.47 9.36 -1.47
C PRO A 111 -1.91 9.86 -1.29
N ALA A 112 -2.26 11.03 -1.86
CA ALA A 112 -3.62 11.59 -1.86
C ALA A 112 -3.79 12.57 -3.02
N GLU A 113 -5.02 13.00 -3.31
CA GLU A 113 -5.32 14.04 -4.30
C GLU A 113 -4.91 15.43 -3.82
N LYS A 114 -5.21 15.74 -2.55
CA LYS A 114 -4.75 16.94 -1.84
C LYS A 114 -4.32 16.58 -0.43
N GLY A 115 -3.45 17.36 0.14
CA GLY A 115 -3.01 17.20 1.51
C GLY A 115 -1.74 17.99 1.82
N ARG A 116 -1.34 17.98 3.08
CA ARG A 116 -0.12 18.67 3.51
C ARG A 116 1.10 18.14 2.75
N GLY A 117 1.77 19.02 2.01
CA GLY A 117 2.99 18.69 1.28
C GLY A 117 2.75 17.96 -0.05
N ILE A 118 1.51 17.71 -0.43
CA ILE A 118 1.15 17.28 -1.78
C ILE A 118 1.03 18.55 -2.62
N PRO A 119 1.81 18.71 -3.68
CA PRO A 119 1.70 19.85 -4.57
C PRO A 119 0.34 19.85 -5.25
N ASP A 120 -0.17 21.03 -5.55
CA ASP A 120 -1.38 21.20 -6.35
C ASP A 120 -1.04 20.83 -7.81
N PHE A 121 -1.18 19.56 -8.18
CA PHE A 121 -0.86 19.05 -9.50
C PHE A 121 -1.82 19.51 -10.60
N VAL A 122 -2.95 20.10 -10.23
CA VAL A 122 -3.87 20.73 -11.19
C VAL A 122 -3.18 21.87 -11.96
N ASN A 123 -2.11 22.45 -11.39
CA ASN A 123 -1.31 23.49 -12.02
C ASN A 123 0.06 23.02 -12.55
N GLY A 124 0.27 21.70 -12.68
CA GLY A 124 1.38 21.11 -13.40
C GLY A 124 2.78 21.46 -12.87
N ILE A 125 3.42 20.56 -12.11
CA ILE A 125 4.89 20.57 -12.13
C ILE A 125 5.29 20.06 -13.52
N PRO A 126 6.05 20.84 -14.31
CA PRO A 126 6.56 20.37 -15.60
C PRO A 126 7.34 19.06 -15.38
N ALA A 127 7.09 18.06 -16.22
CA ALA A 127 7.78 16.76 -16.18
C ALA A 127 9.32 16.89 -16.15
N GLU A 128 9.86 17.96 -16.71
CA GLU A 128 11.27 18.35 -16.72
C GLU A 128 11.88 18.70 -15.35
N LYS A 129 11.03 18.85 -14.29
CA LYS A 129 11.49 19.08 -12.90
C LYS A 129 11.49 17.82 -12.05
N LEU A 130 11.00 16.71 -12.57
CA LEU A 130 11.08 15.41 -11.91
C LEU A 130 12.41 14.76 -12.32
N PRO A 131 13.15 14.14 -11.39
CA PRO A 131 14.38 13.44 -11.74
C PRO A 131 14.07 12.35 -12.77
N GLU A 132 14.87 12.31 -13.87
CA GLU A 132 14.76 11.25 -14.85
C GLU A 132 14.87 9.88 -14.19
N MET A 133 13.93 9.00 -14.52
CA MET A 133 14.03 7.61 -14.10
C MET A 133 15.15 6.94 -14.91
N PRO A 134 16.14 6.30 -14.24
CA PRO A 134 17.16 5.55 -14.96
C PRO A 134 16.51 4.50 -15.86
N ALA A 135 16.84 4.51 -17.15
CA ALA A 135 16.43 3.44 -18.05
C ALA A 135 16.99 2.09 -17.53
N GLY A 136 16.11 1.17 -17.24
CA GLY A 136 16.50 -0.14 -16.74
C GLY A 136 16.41 -0.26 -15.20
N GLY A 137 15.26 -0.06 -14.67
CA GLY A 137 14.92 -0.14 -13.25
C GLY A 137 15.79 -1.09 -12.41
N TYR A 138 15.57 -1.12 -11.16
CA TYR A 138 16.20 -1.87 -10.07
C TYR A 138 16.60 -3.35 -10.34
N ILE A 139 16.45 -3.81 -11.55
CA ILE A 139 16.55 -5.20 -12.01
C ILE A 139 18.00 -5.75 -11.92
N ASN A 140 19.02 -4.92 -11.80
CA ASN A 140 20.42 -5.36 -11.86
C ASN A 140 21.18 -5.40 -10.53
N GLY A 141 20.49 -5.46 -9.39
CA GLY A 141 21.13 -5.84 -8.11
C GLY A 141 22.25 -4.91 -7.61
N GLN A 142 22.45 -3.75 -8.21
CA GLN A 142 23.46 -2.80 -7.74
C GLN A 142 22.85 -1.88 -6.68
N ARG A 143 23.48 -1.85 -5.50
CA ARG A 143 23.24 -0.80 -4.52
C ARG A 143 23.30 0.56 -5.22
N PRO A 144 22.38 1.51 -4.90
CA PRO A 144 22.65 2.90 -5.19
C PRO A 144 24.02 3.22 -4.58
N LYS A 145 24.95 3.78 -5.37
CA LYS A 145 26.22 4.24 -4.83
C LYS A 145 25.90 5.16 -3.66
N GLU A 146 26.37 4.79 -2.48
CA GLU A 146 26.38 5.68 -1.33
C GLU A 146 27.10 6.96 -1.78
N THR A 147 26.37 8.02 -2.02
CA THR A 147 26.95 9.34 -2.00
C THR A 147 27.29 9.58 -0.54
N GLY A 148 28.54 9.28 -0.21
CA GLY A 148 29.09 9.46 1.12
C GLY A 148 28.85 10.88 1.58
N SER A 149 28.02 11.04 2.59
CA SER A 149 28.13 12.15 3.53
C SER A 149 28.02 11.55 4.93
N SER A 150 29.18 11.32 5.51
CA SER A 150 29.34 11.27 6.96
C SER A 150 28.76 12.56 7.53
N VAL A 151 27.57 12.50 8.10
CA VAL A 151 27.02 13.62 8.86
C VAL A 151 27.67 13.57 10.24
N SER A 152 28.76 14.31 10.39
CA SER A 152 29.20 14.78 11.69
C SER A 152 28.10 15.67 12.27
N SER A 153 27.73 15.40 13.51
CA SER A 153 26.91 16.28 14.33
C SER A 153 27.56 17.66 14.44
N SER A 154 27.11 18.61 13.64
CA SER A 154 27.39 20.05 13.86
C SER A 154 26.10 20.81 13.56
N GLU A 155 25.73 21.61 14.53
CA GLU A 155 24.64 22.56 14.52
C GLU A 155 24.69 23.49 13.30
N GLY A 156 23.53 23.84 12.77
CA GLY A 156 23.34 25.03 11.97
C GLY A 156 23.46 24.88 10.47
N GLY A 157 22.43 24.42 9.85
CA GLY A 157 22.25 24.51 8.38
C GLY A 157 20.96 23.79 7.95
N LYS A 158 19.82 24.51 7.96
CA LYS A 158 18.60 24.02 7.34
C LYS A 158 18.83 23.90 5.82
N SER A 159 19.42 22.80 5.38
CA SER A 159 19.39 22.42 3.98
C SER A 159 17.92 22.29 3.58
N LYS A 160 17.45 23.17 2.70
CA LYS A 160 16.17 23.02 2.02
C LYS A 160 16.29 21.79 1.14
N ARG A 161 16.02 20.59 1.68
CA ARG A 161 15.81 19.40 0.87
C ARG A 161 14.65 19.74 -0.07
N LYS A 162 14.90 19.65 -1.37
CA LYS A 162 13.83 19.77 -2.37
C LYS A 162 12.76 18.77 -2.00
N HIS A 163 11.58 19.25 -1.72
CA HIS A 163 10.44 18.44 -1.34
C HIS A 163 10.07 17.58 -2.56
N ASP A 164 10.38 16.28 -2.52
CA ASP A 164 9.82 15.33 -3.49
C ASP A 164 8.35 15.12 -3.07
N PRO A 165 7.37 15.51 -3.89
CA PRO A 165 5.95 15.37 -3.55
C PRO A 165 5.52 13.91 -3.34
N PHE A 166 6.33 12.96 -3.80
CA PHE A 166 6.16 11.55 -3.56
C PHE A 166 6.41 11.17 -2.07
N TYR A 167 7.17 11.98 -1.36
CA TYR A 167 7.53 11.81 0.05
C TYR A 167 6.98 12.95 0.88
N VAL A 168 5.67 12.99 1.05
CA VAL A 168 5.04 14.05 1.84
C VAL A 168 5.59 14.10 3.25
N THR A 169 6.06 12.97 3.79
CA THR A 169 6.59 12.90 5.15
C THR A 169 7.84 12.05 5.31
N GLY A 170 8.27 11.35 4.27
CA GLY A 170 9.39 10.40 4.36
C GLY A 170 9.10 9.15 5.19
N THR A 171 7.87 8.90 5.58
CA THR A 171 7.53 7.88 6.57
C THR A 171 6.57 6.80 6.08
N SER A 172 5.83 6.98 4.97
CA SER A 172 4.82 6.00 4.59
C SER A 172 4.53 5.91 3.10
N SER A 173 4.07 4.75 2.68
CA SER A 173 3.85 4.31 1.32
C SER A 173 2.40 3.90 1.08
N GLU A 174 1.46 4.75 1.49
CA GLU A 174 0.03 4.44 1.39
C GLU A 174 -0.39 4.12 -0.04
N ASN A 175 0.20 4.80 -1.02
CA ASN A 175 -0.04 4.53 -2.42
C ASN A 175 0.38 3.11 -2.85
N LEU A 176 1.42 2.54 -2.24
CA LEU A 176 1.80 1.13 -2.46
C LEU A 176 0.86 0.16 -1.77
N LEU A 177 0.31 0.50 -0.58
CA LEU A 177 -0.66 -0.33 0.12
C LEU A 177 -1.95 -0.52 -0.68
N ALA A 178 -2.32 0.47 -1.49
CA ALA A 178 -3.51 0.42 -2.33
C ALA A 178 -3.50 -0.75 -3.33
N TYR A 179 -2.33 -1.26 -3.72
CA TYR A 179 -2.16 -2.45 -4.55
C TYR A 179 -1.00 -3.32 -4.05
N GLY A 180 -1.11 -3.79 -2.87
CA GLY A 180 -0.16 -4.70 -2.24
C GLY A 180 -0.95 -5.45 -1.19
N MET A 181 -1.23 -4.80 -0.08
CA MET A 181 -2.13 -5.31 0.94
C MET A 181 -3.56 -5.50 0.41
N LEU A 182 -4.05 -4.57 -0.42
CA LEU A 182 -5.36 -4.65 -1.06
C LEU A 182 -5.27 -5.27 -2.46
N PRO A 183 -6.35 -5.91 -2.93
CA PRO A 183 -6.39 -6.54 -4.25
C PRO A 183 -6.49 -5.51 -5.37
N GLU A 184 -6.37 -6.03 -6.60
CA GLU A 184 -6.67 -5.27 -7.80
C GLU A 184 -8.12 -4.75 -7.78
N SER A 185 -8.28 -3.54 -8.27
CA SER A 185 -9.58 -2.90 -8.45
C SER A 185 -9.55 -2.00 -9.68
N ARG A 186 -10.71 -1.51 -10.11
CA ARG A 186 -10.79 -0.53 -11.20
C ARG A 186 -10.02 0.77 -10.93
N LEU A 187 -9.65 1.04 -9.68
CA LEU A 187 -8.89 2.23 -9.29
C LEU A 187 -7.40 2.10 -9.60
N ILE A 188 -6.92 0.88 -9.90
CA ILE A 188 -5.51 0.57 -10.09
C ILE A 188 -5.20 0.38 -11.58
N ASP A 189 -4.32 1.21 -12.08
CA ASP A 189 -3.62 1.02 -13.34
C ASP A 189 -2.26 0.38 -13.03
N GLN A 190 -2.04 -0.82 -13.54
CA GLN A 190 -0.84 -1.60 -13.24
C GLN A 190 0.44 -0.96 -13.76
N GLU A 191 0.40 -0.26 -14.91
CA GLU A 191 1.57 0.44 -15.45
C GLU A 191 1.97 1.59 -14.53
N LYS A 192 1.00 2.39 -14.07
CA LYS A 192 1.24 3.46 -13.10
C LYS A 192 1.76 2.90 -11.78
N MET A 193 1.20 1.79 -11.32
CA MET A 193 1.66 1.17 -10.08
C MET A 193 3.08 0.62 -10.22
N GLN A 194 3.44 0.07 -11.38
CA GLN A 194 4.81 -0.34 -11.67
C GLN A 194 5.79 0.84 -11.61
N LYS A 195 5.44 1.99 -12.20
CA LYS A 195 6.24 3.22 -12.11
C LYS A 195 6.36 3.69 -10.67
N THR A 196 5.27 3.60 -9.91
CA THR A 196 5.22 3.95 -8.48
C THR A 196 6.13 3.06 -7.65
N LEU A 197 6.10 1.74 -7.87
CA LEU A 197 7.00 0.78 -7.22
C LEU A 197 8.46 1.12 -7.48
N VAL A 198 8.82 1.31 -8.75
CA VAL A 198 10.20 1.64 -9.14
C VAL A 198 10.67 2.92 -8.46
N ARG A 199 9.81 3.95 -8.47
CA ARG A 199 10.11 5.22 -7.82
C ARG A 199 10.33 5.06 -6.32
N ALA A 200 9.45 4.33 -5.62
CA ALA A 200 9.59 4.05 -4.20
C ALA A 200 10.87 3.27 -3.88
N ALA A 201 11.14 2.21 -4.62
CA ALA A 201 12.30 1.35 -4.41
C ALA A 201 13.64 2.09 -4.58
N GLN A 202 13.70 3.06 -5.51
CA GLN A 202 14.93 3.78 -5.83
C GLN A 202 15.18 5.01 -4.94
N ASN A 203 14.12 5.73 -4.60
CA ASN A 203 14.28 7.07 -4.03
C ASN A 203 13.90 7.18 -2.56
N TRP A 204 13.31 6.16 -1.98
CA TRP A 204 12.97 6.19 -0.57
C TRP A 204 14.23 6.12 0.31
N ASN A 205 14.22 6.88 1.38
CA ASN A 205 15.32 6.83 2.36
C ASN A 205 15.18 5.59 3.26
N TRP A 206 15.51 4.42 2.71
CA TRP A 206 15.40 3.14 3.39
C TRP A 206 16.29 3.03 4.63
N SER A 207 17.39 3.78 4.69
CA SER A 207 18.40 3.66 5.75
C SER A 207 18.33 4.76 6.82
N GLY A 208 17.43 5.72 6.73
CA GLY A 208 17.52 6.88 7.61
C GLY A 208 16.21 7.61 7.91
N GLY A 209 15.07 6.96 7.86
CA GLY A 209 13.80 7.62 8.14
C GLY A 209 12.57 6.76 7.86
N SER A 210 12.77 5.55 7.39
CA SER A 210 11.69 4.61 7.13
C SER A 210 11.22 3.94 8.43
N TRP A 211 9.98 3.48 8.42
CA TRP A 211 9.44 2.61 9.48
C TRP A 211 9.47 1.17 9.01
N SER A 212 9.63 0.23 9.93
CA SER A 212 9.78 -1.20 9.61
C SER A 212 8.61 -1.77 8.81
N TRP A 213 7.39 -1.25 8.94
CA TRP A 213 6.23 -1.69 8.16
C TRP A 213 6.27 -1.28 6.68
N ASN A 214 7.12 -0.34 6.29
CA ASN A 214 7.29 0.07 4.90
C ASN A 214 7.96 -1.00 4.04
N TYR A 215 8.87 -1.78 4.60
CA TYR A 215 9.57 -2.86 3.90
C TYR A 215 8.62 -3.96 3.42
N PRO A 216 7.78 -4.55 4.29
CA PRO A 216 6.76 -5.48 3.84
C PRO A 216 5.71 -4.85 2.92
N THR A 217 5.40 -3.57 3.06
CA THR A 217 4.52 -2.85 2.11
C THR A 217 5.11 -2.85 0.71
N LEU A 218 6.39 -2.51 0.57
CA LEU A 218 7.10 -2.59 -0.70
C LEU A 218 7.11 -4.02 -1.25
N ALA A 219 7.35 -5.00 -0.38
CA ALA A 219 7.40 -6.41 -0.77
C ALA A 219 6.05 -6.93 -1.28
N MET A 220 4.95 -6.59 -0.62
CA MET A 220 3.60 -6.99 -1.06
C MET A 220 3.24 -6.35 -2.41
N ASN A 221 3.52 -5.07 -2.59
CA ASN A 221 3.27 -4.39 -3.86
C ASN A 221 4.12 -5.01 -4.99
N ALA A 222 5.42 -5.21 -4.75
CA ALA A 222 6.33 -5.86 -5.70
C ALA A 222 5.88 -7.30 -6.04
N THR A 223 5.38 -8.05 -5.06
CA THR A 223 4.86 -9.41 -5.28
C THR A 223 3.67 -9.40 -6.22
N ARG A 224 2.68 -8.51 -6.01
CA ARG A 224 1.52 -8.40 -6.91
C ARG A 224 1.89 -7.97 -8.32
N LEU A 225 2.95 -7.18 -8.46
CA LEU A 225 3.49 -6.75 -9.75
C LEU A 225 4.47 -7.78 -10.36
N LEU A 226 4.58 -8.96 -9.77
CA LEU A 226 5.47 -10.04 -10.20
C LEU A 226 6.94 -9.59 -10.33
N GLN A 227 7.40 -8.81 -9.33
CA GLN A 227 8.78 -8.33 -9.19
C GLN A 227 9.45 -9.00 -7.99
N PRO A 228 9.72 -10.33 -8.05
CA PRO A 228 10.15 -11.11 -6.88
C PRO A 228 11.51 -10.67 -6.34
N GLU A 229 12.41 -10.17 -7.18
CA GLU A 229 13.72 -9.66 -6.74
C GLU A 229 13.57 -8.42 -5.86
N VAL A 230 12.63 -7.53 -6.21
CA VAL A 230 12.32 -6.34 -5.42
C VAL A 230 11.63 -6.74 -4.11
N ALA A 231 10.68 -7.68 -4.17
CA ALA A 231 9.97 -8.18 -3.01
C ALA A 231 10.94 -8.82 -1.99
N LEU A 232 11.79 -9.72 -2.45
CA LEU A 232 12.77 -10.40 -1.61
C LEU A 232 13.76 -9.42 -1.00
N ARG A 233 14.28 -8.50 -1.82
CA ARG A 233 15.19 -7.47 -1.33
C ARG A 233 14.55 -6.59 -0.26
N ALA A 234 13.29 -6.23 -0.41
CA ALA A 234 12.60 -5.40 0.56
C ALA A 234 12.58 -6.05 1.95
N ILE A 235 12.23 -7.33 2.04
CA ILE A 235 12.15 -8.04 3.34
C ILE A 235 13.50 -8.52 3.89
N THR A 236 14.57 -8.49 3.08
CA THR A 236 15.92 -8.87 3.51
C THR A 236 16.87 -7.69 3.59
N MET A 237 16.36 -6.47 3.56
CA MET A 237 17.16 -5.25 3.61
C MET A 237 17.79 -5.10 5.00
N ASP A 238 19.13 -5.16 5.05
CA ASP A 238 19.88 -5.01 6.29
C ASP A 238 20.06 -3.54 6.64
N ASN A 239 19.26 -3.08 7.58
CA ASN A 239 19.40 -1.71 8.13
C ASN A 239 18.80 -1.60 9.53
N ARG A 240 19.08 -0.48 10.21
CA ARG A 240 18.63 -0.23 11.59
C ARG A 240 17.13 0.01 11.70
N GLU A 241 16.48 0.37 10.62
CA GLU A 241 15.06 0.73 10.60
C GLU A 241 14.17 -0.52 10.55
N ASP A 242 14.73 -1.67 10.19
CA ASP A 242 14.02 -2.96 10.12
C ASP A 242 14.82 -4.09 10.79
N LEU A 243 15.22 -3.86 12.03
CA LEU A 243 16.00 -4.83 12.78
C LEU A 243 15.12 -5.90 13.42
N LEU A 244 15.27 -7.14 13.00
CA LEU A 244 14.68 -8.30 13.67
C LEU A 244 15.67 -8.89 14.67
N LEU A 245 15.27 -8.91 15.93
CA LEU A 245 16.07 -9.53 16.99
C LEU A 245 15.99 -11.07 16.94
N PRO A 246 16.94 -11.79 17.54
CA PRO A 246 16.88 -13.25 17.64
C PRO A 246 15.61 -13.78 18.32
N SER A 247 14.94 -12.95 19.14
CA SER A 247 13.63 -13.24 19.73
C SER A 247 12.46 -13.18 18.74
N GLY A 248 12.69 -12.76 17.50
CA GLY A 248 11.66 -12.52 16.50
C GLY A 248 10.99 -11.14 16.58
N ASN A 249 11.31 -10.33 17.59
CA ASN A 249 10.74 -8.99 17.70
C ASN A 249 11.37 -8.04 16.68
N ASN A 250 10.52 -7.26 16.01
CA ASN A 250 10.98 -6.12 15.24
C ASN A 250 11.32 -4.97 16.20
N TYR A 251 12.59 -4.59 16.23
CA TYR A 251 13.13 -3.57 17.13
C TYR A 251 13.27 -2.24 16.41
N ARG A 252 12.64 -1.21 16.91
CA ARG A 252 12.71 0.14 16.36
C ARG A 252 13.64 1.07 17.16
N SER A 253 13.52 1.05 18.48
CA SER A 253 14.30 1.91 19.37
C SER A 253 14.24 1.44 20.81
N THR A 254 15.00 2.07 21.72
CA THR A 254 14.93 1.79 23.15
C THR A 254 13.55 2.02 23.75
N ARG A 255 12.76 2.93 23.21
CA ARG A 255 11.38 3.20 23.62
C ARG A 255 10.38 2.24 22.97
N LEU A 256 10.70 1.72 21.78
CA LEU A 256 9.83 0.85 20.98
C LEU A 256 10.60 -0.43 20.63
N ARG A 257 10.70 -1.31 21.61
CA ARG A 257 11.49 -2.56 21.52
C ARG A 257 10.79 -3.67 20.77
N SER A 258 9.47 -3.60 20.65
CA SER A 258 8.62 -4.51 19.89
C SER A 258 7.68 -3.70 19.03
N TYR A 259 8.04 -3.53 17.77
CA TYR A 259 7.22 -2.80 16.81
C TYR A 259 6.34 -3.77 16.02
N LEU A 260 5.16 -4.06 16.57
CA LEU A 260 4.25 -5.08 16.05
C LEU A 260 3.79 -4.85 14.60
N PRO A 261 3.60 -3.61 14.10
CA PRO A 261 3.28 -3.41 12.68
C PRO A 261 4.35 -3.96 11.74
N GLY A 262 5.64 -3.86 12.09
CA GLY A 262 6.72 -4.47 11.32
C GLY A 262 6.63 -6.00 11.33
N ASN A 263 6.38 -6.61 12.49
CA ASN A 263 6.19 -8.07 12.60
C ASN A 263 4.98 -8.55 11.78
N GLY A 264 3.82 -7.92 11.97
CA GLY A 264 2.59 -8.29 11.26
C GLY A 264 2.73 -8.09 9.75
N GLY A 265 3.32 -6.98 9.34
CA GLY A 265 3.59 -6.69 7.93
C GLY A 265 4.51 -7.73 7.30
N LEU A 266 5.60 -8.12 7.97
CA LEU A 266 6.52 -9.16 7.49
C LEU A 266 5.82 -10.51 7.29
N LEU A 267 5.04 -10.95 8.28
CA LEU A 267 4.29 -12.21 8.19
C LEU A 267 3.30 -12.18 7.03
N LEU A 268 2.59 -11.07 6.85
CA LEU A 268 1.62 -10.90 5.77
C LEU A 268 2.31 -10.91 4.40
N ALA A 269 3.42 -10.18 4.26
CA ALA A 269 4.20 -10.13 3.02
C ALA A 269 4.75 -11.51 2.65
N VAL A 270 5.36 -12.23 3.59
CA VAL A 270 5.90 -13.59 3.34
C VAL A 270 4.77 -14.55 2.99
N SER A 271 3.62 -14.47 3.65
CA SER A 271 2.44 -15.29 3.30
C SER A 271 2.00 -15.05 1.86
N MET A 272 1.90 -13.79 1.43
CA MET A 272 1.57 -13.44 0.04
C MET A 272 2.66 -13.89 -0.94
N MET A 273 3.93 -13.71 -0.61
CA MET A 273 5.05 -14.14 -1.43
C MET A 273 5.04 -15.66 -1.68
N CYS A 274 4.56 -16.43 -0.70
CA CYS A 274 4.41 -17.88 -0.79
C CYS A 274 3.13 -18.30 -1.50
N ALA A 275 1.97 -17.90 -0.97
CA ALA A 275 0.67 -18.38 -1.38
C ALA A 275 0.03 -17.58 -2.52
N GLY A 276 0.54 -16.38 -2.81
CA GLY A 276 -0.03 -15.48 -3.82
C GLY A 276 -1.37 -14.87 -3.40
N TRP A 277 -2.23 -14.64 -4.37
CA TRP A 277 -3.56 -14.04 -4.22
C TRP A 277 -4.57 -14.68 -5.17
N ASP A 278 -5.84 -14.34 -5.04
CA ASP A 278 -6.90 -14.83 -5.93
C ASP A 278 -6.60 -14.49 -7.39
N GLY A 279 -6.58 -15.51 -8.22
CA GLY A 279 -6.26 -15.37 -9.64
C GLY A 279 -4.76 -15.36 -9.97
N CYS A 280 -3.87 -15.41 -8.98
CA CYS A 280 -2.44 -15.56 -9.23
C CYS A 280 -2.12 -16.97 -9.76
N SER A 281 -1.61 -17.05 -10.98
CA SER A 281 -1.20 -18.31 -11.62
C SER A 281 0.26 -18.68 -11.37
N VAL A 282 1.03 -17.78 -10.73
CA VAL A 282 2.46 -18.00 -10.46
C VAL A 282 2.64 -18.65 -9.09
N SER A 283 3.26 -19.80 -9.05
CA SER A 283 3.62 -20.46 -7.77
C SER A 283 4.71 -19.65 -7.05
N ASN A 284 4.53 -19.42 -5.75
CA ASN A 284 5.46 -18.63 -4.92
C ASN A 284 5.88 -17.31 -5.59
N PRO A 285 4.93 -16.40 -5.89
CA PRO A 285 5.14 -15.26 -6.78
C PRO A 285 6.16 -14.23 -6.25
N GLY A 286 6.42 -14.21 -4.96
CA GLY A 286 7.40 -13.31 -4.33
C GLY A 286 8.84 -13.83 -4.30
N PHE A 287 9.12 -15.00 -4.92
CA PHE A 287 10.47 -15.56 -4.94
C PHE A 287 11.00 -15.73 -6.37
N PRO A 288 12.26 -15.32 -6.63
CA PRO A 288 12.90 -15.49 -7.93
C PRO A 288 12.91 -16.95 -8.41
N LYS A 289 12.82 -17.14 -9.74
CA LYS A 289 12.83 -18.47 -10.38
C LYS A 289 14.22 -18.83 -10.91
N ASP A 290 15.27 -18.37 -10.24
CA ASP A 290 16.68 -18.55 -10.61
C ASP A 290 17.30 -19.88 -10.11
N GLY A 291 16.49 -20.75 -9.52
CA GLY A 291 16.91 -22.05 -8.99
C GLY A 291 17.57 -22.01 -7.61
N LYS A 292 17.73 -20.83 -7.00
CA LYS A 292 18.35 -20.67 -5.67
C LYS A 292 17.36 -20.83 -4.53
N TRP A 293 16.05 -20.80 -4.82
CA TRP A 293 14.99 -20.83 -3.83
C TRP A 293 14.21 -22.13 -3.89
N ASN A 294 14.10 -22.81 -2.74
CA ASN A 294 13.21 -23.94 -2.55
C ASN A 294 12.16 -23.55 -1.51
N VAL A 295 11.03 -23.02 -1.99
CA VAL A 295 9.96 -22.47 -1.14
C VAL A 295 8.93 -23.56 -0.86
N ARG A 296 8.68 -23.82 0.42
CA ARG A 296 7.64 -24.74 0.91
C ARG A 296 6.87 -24.05 2.01
N TRP A 297 5.57 -24.26 2.01
CA TRP A 297 4.67 -23.71 3.02
C TRP A 297 3.45 -24.61 3.16
N GLU A 298 2.75 -24.48 4.29
CA GLU A 298 1.49 -25.16 4.58
C GLU A 298 0.60 -24.25 5.42
N GLY A 299 -0.71 -24.47 5.39
CA GLY A 299 -1.68 -23.72 6.20
C GLY A 299 -1.86 -22.26 5.79
N LEU A 300 -1.29 -21.81 4.67
CA LEU A 300 -1.52 -20.47 4.13
C LEU A 300 -2.68 -20.48 3.13
N HIS A 301 -3.38 -19.36 3.06
CA HIS A 301 -4.41 -19.11 2.05
C HIS A 301 -3.97 -17.97 1.15
N PRO A 302 -4.31 -18.00 -0.15
CA PRO A 302 -4.10 -16.87 -1.04
C PRO A 302 -4.77 -15.61 -0.49
N MET A 303 -4.12 -14.47 -0.65
CA MET A 303 -4.73 -13.18 -0.31
C MET A 303 -5.93 -12.87 -1.23
N PRO A 304 -6.86 -12.00 -0.85
CA PRO A 304 -7.88 -11.49 -1.76
C PRO A 304 -7.31 -10.87 -3.01
#